data_f2f514ba50a195b90eae5b67e5b451dc
#
_entry.id   f2f514ba50a195b90eae5b67e5b451dc
#
_cell.length_a   1.000
_cell.length_b   1.000
_cell.length_c   1.000
_cell.angle_alpha   90.00
_cell.angle_beta   90.00
_cell.angle_gamma   90.00
#
_symmetry.space_group_name_H-M   'P 1'
#
loop_
_entity.id
_entity.type
_entity.pdbx_description
1 polymer ?
#
loop_
_entity_poly.entity_id
_entity_poly.type
_entity_poly.pdbx_seq_one_letter_code
_entity_poly.pdbx_strand_id
1 'polypeptide(L)'
;MWGRSLARATEMAETFGGRAYEDVDDMFADVDAVAFAVPPDVQAELAVRAAAHGCHLLMDKPVAFTTEAADRVAAAVDQAGVRSLVFFTSRYCAGQAQWLAEVQQRADWNSGYVRKYASILEPGSPYADSPWRRERGALWDIGPHALSMLVPALGPVTHVIAERGLGDTVTVVLHHESGAVSTMSLSLTAPPGSRGDTWLLFGQDDHTSMPDANTTSVEAMTACISALLTEQPGRWHHPCDVHFGRDVVKILQAADEFLQRPPERRAQPVR
;
A
#
# COMPACT_ATOMS: atom_id res chain seq x y z
N MET A 1 17.59 0.44 16.52
CA MET A 1 16.13 0.11 16.50
C MET A 1 15.42 0.98 17.52
N TRP A 2 14.21 1.42 17.20
CA TRP A 2 13.38 2.22 18.10
C TRP A 2 11.93 1.71 18.08
N GLY A 3 11.21 1.91 19.17
CA GLY A 3 9.79 1.59 19.29
C GLY A 3 9.20 2.13 20.59
N ARG A 4 7.87 2.00 20.78
CA ARG A 4 7.17 2.48 21.98
C ARG A 4 7.66 1.88 23.30
N SER A 5 8.43 0.81 23.26
CA SER A 5 9.03 0.13 24.40
C SER A 5 10.52 -0.07 24.15
N LEU A 6 11.34 0.61 24.92
CA LEU A 6 12.80 0.44 24.88
C LEU A 6 13.20 -1.03 25.14
N ALA A 7 12.53 -1.71 26.08
CA ALA A 7 12.82 -3.11 26.38
C ALA A 7 12.63 -4.01 25.14
N ARG A 8 11.54 -3.82 24.37
CA ARG A 8 11.33 -4.56 23.11
C ARG A 8 12.32 -4.16 22.03
N ALA A 9 12.66 -2.89 21.92
CA ALA A 9 13.69 -2.45 20.98
C ALA A 9 15.05 -3.05 21.30
N THR A 10 15.38 -3.19 22.59
CA THR A 10 16.61 -3.86 23.04
C THR A 10 16.61 -5.36 22.71
N GLU A 11 15.52 -6.08 23.01
CA GLU A 11 15.36 -7.49 22.65
C GLU A 11 15.53 -7.73 21.14
N MET A 12 14.92 -6.87 20.32
CA MET A 12 15.06 -6.95 18.86
C MET A 12 16.49 -6.66 18.41
N ALA A 13 17.15 -5.66 19.01
CA ALA A 13 18.52 -5.33 18.71
C ALA A 13 19.51 -6.44 19.10
N GLU A 14 19.27 -7.14 20.20
CA GLU A 14 20.04 -8.32 20.62
C GLU A 14 19.82 -9.51 19.67
N THR A 15 18.57 -9.71 19.22
CA THR A 15 18.21 -10.85 18.35
C THR A 15 18.75 -10.70 16.93
N PHE A 16 18.64 -9.51 16.35
CA PHE A 16 18.95 -9.26 14.93
C PHE A 16 20.23 -8.46 14.71
N GLY A 17 20.91 -8.11 15.76
CA GLY A 17 22.05 -7.20 15.73
C GLY A 17 21.65 -5.74 15.62
N GLY A 18 22.43 -4.84 16.21
CA GLY A 18 22.22 -3.42 16.15
C GLY A 18 22.13 -2.76 17.52
N ARG A 19 21.62 -1.53 17.56
CA ARG A 19 21.51 -0.71 18.76
C ARG A 19 20.03 -0.33 19.00
N ALA A 20 19.60 -0.37 20.25
CA ALA A 20 18.33 0.21 20.68
C ALA A 20 18.50 1.69 21.04
N TYR A 21 17.50 2.51 20.70
CA TYR A 21 17.47 3.94 20.99
C TYR A 21 16.23 4.25 21.84
N GLU A 22 16.41 5.11 22.83
CA GLU A 22 15.31 5.65 23.62
C GLU A 22 14.62 6.79 22.89
N ASP A 23 15.40 7.69 22.29
CA ASP A 23 14.92 8.77 21.44
C ASP A 23 15.05 8.38 19.95
N VAL A 24 13.99 8.65 19.19
CA VAL A 24 13.95 8.35 17.76
C VAL A 24 14.81 9.31 16.93
N ASP A 25 14.99 10.56 17.36
CA ASP A 25 15.84 11.52 16.65
C ASP A 25 17.33 11.15 16.78
N ASP A 26 17.73 10.59 17.93
CA ASP A 26 19.09 10.03 18.10
C ASP A 26 19.30 8.87 17.10
N MET A 27 18.26 8.03 16.89
CA MET A 27 18.33 6.98 15.88
C MET A 27 18.47 7.57 14.47
N PHE A 28 17.66 8.59 14.13
CA PHE A 28 17.72 9.23 12.81
C PHE A 28 19.05 9.90 12.53
N ALA A 29 19.73 10.42 13.55
CA ALA A 29 21.06 11.02 13.42
C ALA A 29 22.17 9.99 13.15
N ASP A 30 21.94 8.70 13.50
CA ASP A 30 22.94 7.63 13.43
C ASP A 30 22.78 6.71 12.20
N VAL A 31 21.73 6.92 11.34
CA VAL A 31 21.42 6.00 10.24
C VAL A 31 21.19 6.71 8.91
N ASP A 32 21.55 6.05 7.81
CA ASP A 32 21.32 6.58 6.44
C ASP A 32 19.92 6.30 5.91
N ALA A 33 19.23 5.28 6.44
CA ALA A 33 17.90 4.88 6.00
C ALA A 33 17.07 4.30 7.16
N VAL A 34 15.75 4.49 7.08
CA VAL A 34 14.78 4.02 8.07
C VAL A 34 13.72 3.15 7.41
N ALA A 35 13.52 1.94 7.95
CA ALA A 35 12.39 1.08 7.62
C ALA A 35 11.31 1.19 8.71
N PHE A 36 10.06 1.40 8.29
CA PHE A 36 8.94 1.59 9.19
C PHE A 36 8.09 0.32 9.31
N ALA A 37 7.75 -0.06 10.55
CA ALA A 37 6.85 -1.15 10.90
C ALA A 37 5.89 -0.69 12.01
N VAL A 38 5.27 0.47 11.82
CA VAL A 38 4.38 1.14 12.77
C VAL A 38 3.04 1.48 12.09
N PRO A 39 1.98 1.82 12.84
CA PRO A 39 0.72 2.26 12.24
C PRO A 39 0.92 3.46 11.30
N PRO A 40 0.09 3.58 10.23
CA PRO A 40 0.28 4.60 9.19
C PRO A 40 0.25 6.06 9.67
N ASP A 41 -0.51 6.38 10.71
CA ASP A 41 -0.52 7.70 11.35
C ASP A 41 0.82 8.02 12.01
N VAL A 42 1.34 7.08 12.79
CA VAL A 42 2.67 7.19 13.42
C VAL A 42 3.77 7.21 12.36
N GLN A 43 3.65 6.37 11.32
CA GLN A 43 4.59 6.33 10.20
C GLN A 43 4.71 7.69 9.52
N ALA A 44 3.60 8.33 9.19
CA ALA A 44 3.61 9.60 8.47
C ALA A 44 4.37 10.70 9.25
N GLU A 45 4.17 10.78 10.56
CA GLU A 45 4.87 11.75 11.40
C GLU A 45 6.37 11.45 11.52
N LEU A 46 6.72 10.19 11.73
CA LEU A 46 8.12 9.76 11.83
C LEU A 46 8.85 9.89 10.49
N ALA A 47 8.16 9.63 9.36
CA ALA A 47 8.75 9.74 8.03
C ALA A 47 9.15 11.19 7.70
N VAL A 48 8.33 12.18 8.08
CA VAL A 48 8.68 13.60 7.94
C VAL A 48 9.94 13.94 8.74
N ARG A 49 10.03 13.47 10.00
CA ARG A 49 11.20 13.69 10.86
C ARG A 49 12.45 13.00 10.30
N ALA A 50 12.34 11.74 9.91
CA ALA A 50 13.45 10.99 9.34
C ALA A 50 13.98 11.64 8.05
N ALA A 51 13.10 12.10 7.16
CA ALA A 51 13.49 12.84 5.95
C ALA A 51 14.25 14.13 6.31
N ALA A 52 13.79 14.87 7.32
CA ALA A 52 14.48 16.10 7.79
C ALA A 52 15.89 15.82 8.34
N HIS A 53 16.16 14.62 8.85
CA HIS A 53 17.51 14.16 9.24
C HIS A 53 18.34 13.61 8.04
N GLY A 54 17.80 13.62 6.83
CA GLY A 54 18.47 13.11 5.64
C GLY A 54 18.39 11.60 5.43
N CYS A 55 17.56 10.90 6.23
CA CYS A 55 17.40 9.46 6.09
C CYS A 55 16.58 9.09 4.85
N HIS A 56 16.99 8.08 4.12
CA HIS A 56 16.16 7.41 3.11
C HIS A 56 15.03 6.63 3.77
N LEU A 57 13.85 6.54 3.12
CA LEU A 57 12.64 5.99 3.73
C LEU A 57 12.19 4.71 3.05
N LEU A 58 12.07 3.62 3.82
CA LEU A 58 11.34 2.42 3.44
C LEU A 58 10.05 2.34 4.26
N MET A 59 8.92 2.66 3.62
CA MET A 59 7.63 2.78 4.28
C MET A 59 6.76 1.55 4.04
N ASP A 60 5.94 1.18 5.03
CA ASP A 60 4.84 0.25 4.81
C ASP A 60 3.64 0.98 4.18
N LYS A 61 2.74 0.22 3.58
CA LYS A 61 1.47 0.70 3.02
C LYS A 61 0.34 0.67 4.09
N PRO A 62 -0.59 1.62 4.04
CA PRO A 62 -0.54 2.89 3.31
C PRO A 62 0.45 3.86 3.95
N VAL A 63 0.91 4.84 3.19
CA VAL A 63 1.85 5.86 3.70
C VAL A 63 1.28 6.64 4.88
N ALA A 64 -0.02 6.93 4.84
CA ALA A 64 -0.77 7.68 5.84
C ALA A 64 -2.26 7.32 5.75
N PHE A 65 -3.08 7.84 6.69
CA PHE A 65 -4.54 7.70 6.64
C PHE A 65 -5.26 8.91 6.04
N THR A 66 -4.55 9.97 5.69
CA THR A 66 -5.14 11.15 5.03
C THR A 66 -4.22 11.65 3.92
N THR A 67 -4.83 12.29 2.93
CA THR A 67 -4.10 12.94 1.82
C THR A 67 -3.14 14.00 2.35
N GLU A 68 -3.57 14.81 3.32
CA GLU A 68 -2.77 15.88 3.90
C GLU A 68 -1.52 15.33 4.61
N ALA A 69 -1.65 14.20 5.32
CA ALA A 69 -0.49 13.56 5.96
C ALA A 69 0.46 12.97 4.90
N ALA A 70 -0.06 12.33 3.86
CA ALA A 70 0.75 11.80 2.76
C ALA A 70 1.43 12.92 1.95
N ASP A 71 0.76 14.05 1.73
CA ASP A 71 1.35 15.24 1.08
C ASP A 71 2.49 15.82 1.91
N ARG A 72 2.39 15.86 3.25
CA ARG A 72 3.49 16.30 4.13
C ARG A 72 4.70 15.37 4.02
N VAL A 73 4.49 14.05 3.96
CA VAL A 73 5.60 13.10 3.78
C VAL A 73 6.28 13.32 2.43
N ALA A 74 5.49 13.44 1.34
CA ALA A 74 6.02 13.67 0.00
C ALA A 74 6.82 14.99 -0.07
N ALA A 75 6.29 16.05 0.50
CA ALA A 75 6.98 17.35 0.55
C ALA A 75 8.29 17.28 1.34
N ALA A 76 8.32 16.56 2.48
CA ALA A 76 9.53 16.39 3.28
C ALA A 76 10.62 15.60 2.51
N VAL A 77 10.21 14.54 1.78
CA VAL A 77 11.11 13.76 0.91
C VAL A 77 11.70 14.64 -0.20
N ASP A 78 10.85 15.45 -0.87
CA ASP A 78 11.31 16.36 -1.93
C ASP A 78 12.25 17.43 -1.39
N GLN A 79 11.92 18.03 -0.25
CA GLN A 79 12.73 19.08 0.37
C GLN A 79 14.11 18.57 0.82
N ALA A 80 14.14 17.37 1.39
CA ALA A 80 15.38 16.75 1.86
C ALA A 80 16.19 16.10 0.72
N GLY A 81 15.58 15.84 -0.44
CA GLY A 81 16.22 15.14 -1.55
C GLY A 81 16.54 13.67 -1.26
N VAL A 82 15.84 13.07 -0.31
CA VAL A 82 16.06 11.67 0.10
C VAL A 82 15.28 10.71 -0.77
N ARG A 83 15.73 9.45 -0.82
CA ARG A 83 15.03 8.37 -1.52
C ARG A 83 13.87 7.86 -0.66
N SER A 84 12.81 7.40 -1.31
CA SER A 84 11.68 6.81 -0.61
C SER A 84 11.07 5.66 -1.38
N LEU A 85 10.73 4.57 -0.71
CA LEU A 85 9.96 3.46 -1.27
C LEU A 85 8.81 3.10 -0.35
N VAL A 86 7.68 2.70 -0.95
CA VAL A 86 6.55 2.10 -0.26
C VAL A 86 6.50 0.61 -0.61
N PHE A 87 6.45 -0.23 0.39
CA PHE A 87 6.48 -1.68 0.22
C PHE A 87 5.11 -2.22 -0.21
N PHE A 88 4.82 -2.12 -1.49
CA PHE A 88 3.71 -2.83 -2.14
C PHE A 88 4.18 -4.22 -2.55
N THR A 89 3.99 -5.22 -1.73
CA THR A 89 4.57 -6.57 -1.86
C THR A 89 4.53 -7.12 -3.28
N SER A 90 3.38 -7.08 -3.96
CA SER A 90 3.21 -7.57 -5.33
C SER A 90 4.15 -6.91 -6.36
N ARG A 91 4.54 -5.66 -6.13
CA ARG A 91 5.46 -4.92 -7.00
C ARG A 91 6.90 -5.43 -6.93
N TYR A 92 7.23 -6.18 -5.89
CA TYR A 92 8.55 -6.76 -5.62
C TYR A 92 8.57 -8.29 -5.71
N CYS A 93 7.43 -8.93 -5.99
CA CYS A 93 7.34 -10.33 -6.33
C CYS A 93 7.69 -10.52 -7.81
N ALA A 94 8.75 -11.24 -8.13
CA ALA A 94 9.33 -11.29 -9.48
C ALA A 94 8.30 -11.62 -10.58
N GLY A 95 7.49 -12.68 -10.41
CA GLY A 95 6.46 -13.05 -11.40
C GLY A 95 5.36 -12.02 -11.56
N GLN A 96 4.93 -11.36 -10.46
CA GLN A 96 3.89 -10.33 -10.49
C GLN A 96 4.42 -9.01 -11.06
N ALA A 97 5.66 -8.66 -10.75
CA ALA A 97 6.32 -7.49 -11.33
C ALA A 97 6.53 -7.65 -12.85
N GLN A 98 6.94 -8.85 -13.29
CA GLN A 98 7.08 -9.17 -14.70
C GLN A 98 5.73 -9.09 -15.41
N TRP A 99 4.69 -9.72 -14.86
CA TRP A 99 3.33 -9.64 -15.40
C TRP A 99 2.87 -8.18 -15.57
N LEU A 100 3.11 -7.32 -14.57
CA LEU A 100 2.76 -5.92 -14.67
C LEU A 100 3.55 -5.21 -15.77
N ALA A 101 4.84 -5.51 -15.92
CA ALA A 101 5.67 -4.94 -17.00
C ALA A 101 5.17 -5.35 -18.40
N GLU A 102 4.69 -6.58 -18.56
CA GLU A 102 4.06 -7.05 -19.80
C GLU A 102 2.72 -6.35 -20.06
N VAL A 103 1.88 -6.21 -19.02
CA VAL A 103 0.60 -5.48 -19.08
C VAL A 103 0.80 -4.04 -19.51
N GLN A 104 1.82 -3.37 -19.01
CA GLN A 104 2.12 -1.97 -19.33
C GLN A 104 2.63 -1.73 -20.76
N GLN A 105 2.99 -2.79 -21.50
CA GLN A 105 3.36 -2.67 -22.92
C GLN A 105 2.14 -2.52 -23.83
N ARG A 106 0.93 -2.68 -23.28
CA ARG A 106 -0.34 -2.58 -24.02
C ARG A 106 -1.18 -1.43 -23.48
N ALA A 107 -1.94 -0.81 -24.35
CA ALA A 107 -2.84 0.30 -24.01
C ALA A 107 -4.33 -0.02 -24.25
N ASP A 108 -4.65 -1.28 -24.59
CA ASP A 108 -6.00 -1.71 -24.97
C ASP A 108 -6.79 -2.39 -23.83
N TRP A 109 -6.32 -2.29 -22.60
CA TRP A 109 -7.04 -2.80 -21.45
C TRP A 109 -8.30 -1.97 -21.15
N ASN A 110 -9.46 -2.62 -21.21
CA ASN A 110 -10.77 -1.98 -21.05
C ASN A 110 -11.28 -2.02 -19.61
N SER A 111 -10.93 -3.09 -18.87
CA SER A 111 -11.38 -3.24 -17.49
C SER A 111 -10.44 -4.13 -16.67
N GLY A 112 -10.58 -3.99 -15.34
CA GLY A 112 -9.88 -4.78 -14.36
C GLY A 112 -10.79 -5.28 -13.25
N TYR A 113 -10.49 -6.47 -12.73
CA TYR A 113 -11.18 -7.05 -11.59
C TYR A 113 -10.18 -7.58 -10.58
N VAL A 114 -10.32 -7.16 -9.34
CA VAL A 114 -9.55 -7.67 -8.20
C VAL A 114 -10.50 -8.14 -7.11
N ARG A 115 -10.37 -9.39 -6.71
CA ARG A 115 -10.92 -9.88 -5.45
C ARG A 115 -9.74 -10.20 -4.53
N LYS A 116 -9.71 -9.58 -3.35
CA LYS A 116 -8.69 -9.84 -2.34
C LYS A 116 -9.35 -10.11 -1.00
N TYR A 117 -9.45 -11.37 -0.62
CA TYR A 117 -10.14 -11.84 0.57
C TYR A 117 -9.16 -12.51 1.52
N ALA A 118 -9.02 -11.94 2.71
CA ALA A 118 -8.14 -12.40 3.77
C ALA A 118 -8.94 -12.74 5.04
N SER A 119 -8.34 -13.48 5.95
CA SER A 119 -8.85 -13.80 7.28
C SER A 119 -7.78 -13.45 8.31
N ILE A 120 -7.40 -12.18 8.36
CA ILE A 120 -6.28 -11.73 9.19
C ILE A 120 -6.68 -11.30 10.59
N LEU A 121 -7.99 -11.12 10.84
CA LEU A 121 -8.53 -10.73 12.14
C LEU A 121 -8.99 -11.94 12.99
N GLU A 122 -8.70 -13.17 12.55
CA GLU A 122 -8.98 -14.38 13.29
C GLU A 122 -8.01 -14.57 14.46
N PRO A 123 -8.44 -15.25 15.54
CA PRO A 123 -7.57 -15.60 16.66
C PRO A 123 -6.31 -16.34 16.20
N GLY A 124 -5.15 -15.94 16.72
CA GLY A 124 -3.86 -16.53 16.36
C GLY A 124 -3.16 -15.88 15.16
N SER A 125 -3.82 -14.97 14.45
CA SER A 125 -3.16 -14.11 13.47
C SER A 125 -2.32 -13.05 14.18
N PRO A 126 -1.12 -12.71 13.68
CA PRO A 126 -0.30 -11.64 14.25
C PRO A 126 -0.97 -10.24 14.11
N TYR A 127 -2.02 -10.15 13.32
CA TYR A 127 -2.79 -8.92 13.09
C TYR A 127 -4.14 -8.89 13.84
N ALA A 128 -4.50 -9.98 14.52
CA ALA A 128 -5.80 -10.13 15.20
C ALA A 128 -6.13 -8.96 16.13
N ASP A 129 -5.13 -8.44 16.84
CA ASP A 129 -5.27 -7.37 17.82
C ASP A 129 -4.86 -5.98 17.27
N SER A 130 -4.77 -5.82 15.96
CA SER A 130 -4.42 -4.53 15.36
C SER A 130 -5.61 -3.56 15.39
N PRO A 131 -5.58 -2.49 16.21
CA PRO A 131 -6.73 -1.59 16.37
C PRO A 131 -7.09 -0.90 15.05
N TRP A 132 -6.12 -0.37 14.34
CA TRP A 132 -6.36 0.38 13.11
C TRP A 132 -6.93 -0.50 11.98
N ARG A 133 -6.53 -1.80 11.91
CA ARG A 133 -7.09 -2.73 10.92
C ARG A 133 -8.55 -3.04 11.19
N ARG A 134 -8.93 -3.15 12.46
CA ARG A 134 -10.34 -3.32 12.86
C ARG A 134 -11.17 -2.08 12.56
N GLU A 135 -10.61 -0.90 12.81
CA GLU A 135 -11.29 0.39 12.60
C GLU A 135 -11.40 0.74 11.12
N ARG A 136 -10.31 0.64 10.36
CA ARG A 136 -10.22 1.07 8.96
C ARG A 136 -10.60 -0.02 7.95
N GLY A 137 -10.54 -1.29 8.36
CA GLY A 137 -11.00 -2.44 7.58
C GLY A 137 -10.20 -2.73 6.31
N ALA A 138 -10.82 -3.52 5.44
CA ALA A 138 -10.20 -4.06 4.23
C ALA A 138 -9.76 -2.96 3.25
N LEU A 139 -10.51 -1.87 3.14
CA LEU A 139 -10.19 -0.77 2.23
C LEU A 139 -8.77 -0.23 2.49
N TRP A 140 -8.44 0.05 3.74
CA TRP A 140 -7.16 0.65 4.11
C TRP A 140 -6.02 -0.37 4.27
N ASP A 141 -6.33 -1.62 4.62
CA ASP A 141 -5.26 -2.62 4.78
C ASP A 141 -4.86 -3.28 3.47
N ILE A 142 -5.82 -3.80 2.69
CA ILE A 142 -5.51 -4.55 1.47
C ILE A 142 -5.85 -3.81 0.16
N GLY A 143 -6.63 -2.73 0.23
CA GLY A 143 -6.86 -1.84 -0.91
C GLY A 143 -5.59 -1.24 -1.52
N PRO A 144 -4.57 -0.82 -0.73
CA PRO A 144 -3.29 -0.36 -1.28
C PRO A 144 -2.61 -1.38 -2.19
N HIS A 145 -2.68 -2.68 -1.86
CA HIS A 145 -2.12 -3.73 -2.72
C HIS A 145 -2.86 -3.82 -4.06
N ALA A 146 -4.20 -3.72 -4.04
CA ALA A 146 -5.01 -3.71 -5.26
C ALA A 146 -4.66 -2.50 -6.14
N LEU A 147 -4.65 -1.32 -5.56
CA LEU A 147 -4.33 -0.08 -6.27
C LEU A 147 -2.90 -0.07 -6.82
N SER A 148 -1.95 -0.68 -6.12
CA SER A 148 -0.54 -0.73 -6.54
C SER A 148 -0.34 -1.48 -7.86
N MET A 149 -1.30 -2.30 -8.28
CA MET A 149 -1.27 -3.04 -9.55
C MET A 149 -2.27 -2.46 -10.56
N LEU A 150 -3.50 -2.09 -10.14
CA LEU A 150 -4.52 -1.54 -11.04
C LEU A 150 -4.14 -0.20 -11.63
N VAL A 151 -3.63 0.72 -10.80
CA VAL A 151 -3.28 2.08 -11.27
C VAL A 151 -2.19 2.07 -12.34
N PRO A 152 -1.05 1.37 -12.17
CA PRO A 152 -0.05 1.33 -13.23
C PRO A 152 -0.47 0.48 -14.45
N ALA A 153 -1.44 -0.43 -14.31
CA ALA A 153 -1.96 -1.24 -15.42
C ALA A 153 -2.97 -0.48 -16.30
N LEU A 154 -3.84 0.33 -15.68
CA LEU A 154 -5.00 0.94 -16.35
C LEU A 154 -4.93 2.47 -16.43
N GLY A 155 -3.94 3.09 -15.78
CA GLY A 155 -3.76 4.54 -15.72
C GLY A 155 -4.34 5.18 -14.46
N PRO A 156 -4.15 6.51 -14.28
CA PRO A 156 -4.63 7.27 -13.15
C PRO A 156 -6.15 7.14 -12.93
N VAL A 157 -6.58 7.15 -11.67
CA VAL A 157 -8.00 7.09 -11.30
C VAL A 157 -8.58 8.51 -11.28
N THR A 158 -9.71 8.70 -11.95
CA THR A 158 -10.42 9.98 -12.05
C THR A 158 -11.67 10.04 -11.17
N HIS A 159 -12.36 8.90 -10.97
CA HIS A 159 -13.57 8.82 -10.14
C HIS A 159 -13.60 7.51 -9.37
N VAL A 160 -14.20 7.54 -8.20
CA VAL A 160 -14.35 6.42 -7.28
C VAL A 160 -15.79 6.29 -6.85
N ILE A 161 -16.31 5.06 -6.87
CA ILE A 161 -17.60 4.66 -6.27
C ILE A 161 -17.28 3.51 -5.31
N ALA A 162 -17.84 3.53 -4.10
CA ALA A 162 -17.59 2.49 -3.12
C ALA A 162 -18.88 2.10 -2.37
N GLU A 163 -19.05 0.81 -2.11
CA GLU A 163 -20.17 0.27 -1.35
C GLU A 163 -19.71 -0.78 -0.34
N ARG A 164 -20.38 -0.78 0.82
CA ARG A 164 -20.22 -1.81 1.85
C ARG A 164 -21.20 -2.94 1.59
N GLY A 165 -20.68 -4.16 1.53
CA GLY A 165 -21.46 -5.37 1.57
C GLY A 165 -21.74 -5.84 3.00
N LEU A 166 -22.15 -7.10 3.14
CA LEU A 166 -22.30 -7.74 4.45
C LEU A 166 -20.92 -8.00 5.10
N GLY A 167 -20.89 -7.94 6.41
CA GLY A 167 -19.65 -8.07 7.18
C GLY A 167 -18.72 -6.89 6.97
N ASP A 168 -17.46 -7.16 6.65
CA ASP A 168 -16.44 -6.16 6.36
C ASP A 168 -16.15 -5.98 4.85
N THR A 169 -16.96 -6.62 4.00
CA THR A 169 -16.75 -6.56 2.56
C THR A 169 -16.93 -5.12 2.04
N VAL A 170 -15.97 -4.66 1.27
CA VAL A 170 -16.02 -3.38 0.55
C VAL A 170 -15.78 -3.64 -0.93
N THR A 171 -16.66 -3.11 -1.78
CA THR A 171 -16.49 -3.11 -3.23
C THR A 171 -16.26 -1.68 -3.69
N VAL A 172 -15.22 -1.48 -4.50
CA VAL A 172 -14.86 -0.18 -5.07
C VAL A 172 -14.83 -0.29 -6.59
N VAL A 173 -15.44 0.67 -7.26
CA VAL A 173 -15.36 0.86 -8.72
C VAL A 173 -14.47 2.07 -8.98
N LEU A 174 -13.52 1.92 -9.86
CA LEU A 174 -12.54 2.92 -10.24
C LEU A 174 -12.69 3.25 -11.73
N HIS A 175 -12.84 4.52 -12.06
CA HIS A 175 -12.79 5.01 -13.44
C HIS A 175 -11.39 5.55 -13.70
N HIS A 176 -10.76 5.10 -14.76
CA HIS A 176 -9.41 5.47 -15.14
C HIS A 176 -9.39 6.53 -16.24
N GLU A 177 -8.33 7.33 -16.30
CA GLU A 177 -8.13 8.35 -17.34
C GLU A 177 -8.10 7.75 -18.76
N SER A 178 -7.63 6.50 -18.88
CA SER A 178 -7.65 5.73 -20.12
C SER A 178 -9.07 5.40 -20.64
N GLY A 179 -10.11 5.63 -19.84
CA GLY A 179 -11.48 5.20 -20.09
C GLY A 179 -11.80 3.80 -19.55
N ALA A 180 -10.81 3.06 -19.09
CA ALA A 180 -11.02 1.76 -18.46
C ALA A 180 -11.79 1.90 -17.14
N VAL A 181 -12.52 0.83 -16.77
CA VAL A 181 -13.18 0.72 -15.47
C VAL A 181 -12.68 -0.52 -14.75
N SER A 182 -12.26 -0.36 -13.49
CA SER A 182 -11.88 -1.51 -12.68
C SER A 182 -12.68 -1.61 -11.40
N THR A 183 -12.73 -2.82 -10.85
CA THR A 183 -13.39 -3.09 -9.57
C THR A 183 -12.45 -3.84 -8.64
N MET A 184 -12.52 -3.52 -7.35
CA MET A 184 -11.88 -4.31 -6.31
C MET A 184 -12.89 -4.66 -5.22
N SER A 185 -12.96 -5.95 -4.86
CA SER A 185 -13.76 -6.48 -3.76
C SER A 185 -12.82 -6.99 -2.67
N LEU A 186 -12.96 -6.46 -1.46
CA LEU A 186 -12.00 -6.58 -0.37
C LEU A 186 -12.67 -7.07 0.90
N SER A 187 -12.03 -7.97 1.65
CA SER A 187 -12.46 -8.41 2.99
C SER A 187 -11.26 -8.89 3.80
N LEU A 188 -11.25 -8.59 5.12
CA LEU A 188 -10.28 -9.11 6.10
C LEU A 188 -10.83 -10.25 6.95
N THR A 189 -12.14 -10.50 6.86
CA THR A 189 -12.86 -11.50 7.68
C THR A 189 -13.50 -12.58 6.82
N ALA A 190 -13.00 -12.78 5.61
CA ALA A 190 -13.51 -13.80 4.71
C ALA A 190 -13.36 -15.21 5.35
N PRO A 191 -14.38 -16.08 5.29
CA PRO A 191 -14.26 -17.43 5.82
C PRO A 191 -13.15 -18.20 5.09
N PRO A 192 -12.52 -19.20 5.75
CA PRO A 192 -11.37 -19.92 5.22
C PRO A 192 -11.53 -20.45 3.78
N GLY A 193 -12.71 -20.94 3.43
CA GLY A 193 -13.00 -21.44 2.08
C GLY A 193 -13.17 -20.36 0.99
N SER A 194 -13.20 -19.08 1.39
CA SER A 194 -13.34 -17.95 0.47
C SER A 194 -12.08 -17.10 0.38
N ARG A 195 -11.01 -17.47 1.11
CA ARG A 195 -9.72 -16.79 1.03
C ARG A 195 -9.14 -16.86 -0.36
N GLY A 196 -8.35 -15.88 -0.70
CA GLY A 196 -7.55 -15.85 -1.90
C GLY A 196 -7.72 -14.58 -2.71
N ASP A 197 -6.85 -14.47 -3.66
CA ASP A 197 -6.76 -13.33 -4.57
C ASP A 197 -7.19 -13.78 -5.97
N THR A 198 -7.89 -12.90 -6.68
CA THR A 198 -8.18 -13.05 -8.10
C THR A 198 -7.86 -11.72 -8.77
N TRP A 199 -7.08 -11.76 -9.83
CA TRP A 199 -6.63 -10.58 -10.57
C TRP A 199 -6.82 -10.81 -12.04
N LEU A 200 -7.66 -10.03 -12.68
CA LEU A 200 -7.99 -10.16 -14.10
C LEU A 200 -7.93 -8.78 -14.76
N LEU A 201 -7.35 -8.71 -15.93
CA LEU A 201 -7.48 -7.59 -16.84
C LEU A 201 -8.09 -8.10 -18.15
N PHE A 202 -9.02 -7.32 -18.69
CA PHE A 202 -9.71 -7.64 -19.94
C PHE A 202 -9.35 -6.57 -20.97
N GLY A 203 -8.82 -7.02 -22.08
CA GLY A 203 -8.52 -6.23 -23.25
C GLY A 203 -9.64 -6.29 -24.29
N GLN A 204 -9.35 -5.80 -25.49
CA GLN A 204 -10.31 -5.81 -26.59
C GLN A 204 -10.59 -7.25 -27.06
N ASP A 205 -9.56 -8.08 -27.19
CA ASP A 205 -9.67 -9.42 -27.80
C ASP A 205 -9.28 -10.55 -26.84
N ASP A 206 -8.70 -10.25 -25.68
CA ASP A 206 -8.23 -11.25 -24.74
C ASP A 206 -8.32 -10.77 -23.27
N HIS A 207 -7.87 -11.62 -22.36
CA HIS A 207 -7.71 -11.28 -20.95
C HIS A 207 -6.40 -11.86 -20.42
N THR A 208 -5.95 -11.32 -19.30
CA THR A 208 -4.80 -11.85 -18.57
C THR A 208 -5.09 -11.93 -17.08
N SER A 209 -4.45 -12.86 -16.41
CA SER A 209 -4.51 -13.00 -14.95
C SER A 209 -3.12 -12.84 -14.33
N MET A 210 -3.04 -12.12 -13.22
CA MET A 210 -1.81 -12.04 -12.46
C MET A 210 -1.46 -13.42 -11.88
N PRO A 211 -0.23 -13.89 -12.03
CA PRO A 211 0.19 -15.16 -11.47
C PRO A 211 0.22 -15.13 -9.94
N ASP A 212 0.08 -16.29 -9.33
CA ASP A 212 0.29 -16.44 -7.90
C ASP A 212 1.71 -16.00 -7.51
N ALA A 213 1.84 -15.49 -6.30
CA ALA A 213 3.14 -15.10 -5.78
C ALA A 213 4.02 -16.34 -5.59
N ASN A 214 5.13 -16.39 -6.32
CA ASN A 214 6.18 -17.41 -6.18
C ASN A 214 7.39 -16.91 -5.39
N THR A 215 7.25 -15.77 -4.76
CA THR A 215 8.28 -15.04 -4.00
C THR A 215 7.79 -14.88 -2.56
N THR A 216 8.64 -15.18 -1.60
CA THR A 216 8.34 -14.97 -0.17
C THR A 216 8.32 -13.47 0.16
N SER A 217 7.66 -13.10 1.25
CA SER A 217 7.66 -11.70 1.72
C SER A 217 9.07 -11.19 2.06
N VAL A 218 9.98 -12.09 2.49
CA VAL A 218 11.38 -11.75 2.78
C VAL A 218 12.14 -11.44 1.50
N GLU A 219 11.98 -12.26 0.45
CA GLU A 219 12.60 -12.01 -0.86
C GLU A 219 12.06 -10.72 -1.50
N ALA A 220 10.76 -10.49 -1.42
CA ALA A 220 10.14 -9.24 -1.90
C ALA A 220 10.69 -8.01 -1.13
N MET A 221 10.84 -8.10 0.20
CA MET A 221 11.43 -7.04 1.01
C MET A 221 12.89 -6.80 0.64
N THR A 222 13.66 -7.87 0.43
CA THR A 222 15.06 -7.78 -0.01
C THR A 222 15.18 -7.07 -1.36
N ALA A 223 14.30 -7.38 -2.31
CA ALA A 223 14.24 -6.69 -3.60
C ALA A 223 13.90 -5.19 -3.43
N CYS A 224 12.96 -4.86 -2.54
CA CYS A 224 12.62 -3.48 -2.23
C CYS A 224 13.78 -2.71 -1.61
N ILE A 225 14.48 -3.29 -0.64
CA ILE A 225 15.68 -2.69 -0.03
C ILE A 225 16.76 -2.49 -1.08
N SER A 226 17.02 -3.48 -1.92
CA SER A 226 18.01 -3.37 -3.00
C SER A 226 17.68 -2.23 -3.96
N ALA A 227 16.39 -2.05 -4.31
CA ALA A 227 15.95 -0.95 -5.16
C ALA A 227 16.17 0.42 -4.49
N LEU A 228 15.93 0.55 -3.18
CA LEU A 228 16.17 1.78 -2.42
C LEU A 228 17.67 2.16 -2.41
N LEU A 229 18.52 1.18 -2.27
CA LEU A 229 19.97 1.38 -2.14
C LEU A 229 20.68 1.53 -3.50
N THR A 230 20.03 1.15 -4.61
CA THR A 230 20.63 1.25 -5.94
C THR A 230 20.79 2.72 -6.35
N GLU A 231 22.01 3.12 -6.68
CA GLU A 231 22.29 4.44 -7.22
C GLU A 231 21.75 4.57 -8.64
N GLN A 232 21.21 5.75 -8.93
CA GLN A 232 20.67 6.09 -10.24
C GLN A 232 21.28 7.43 -10.72
N PRO A 233 21.61 7.58 -12.01
CA PRO A 233 22.04 8.86 -12.54
C PRO A 233 20.92 9.92 -12.44
N GLY A 234 21.25 11.11 -11.98
CA GLY A 234 20.27 12.22 -11.86
C GLY A 234 19.40 12.13 -10.62
N ARG A 235 18.20 12.74 -10.68
CA ARG A 235 17.24 12.69 -9.58
C ARG A 235 16.71 11.25 -9.45
N TRP A 236 16.85 10.69 -8.27
CA TRP A 236 16.34 9.35 -7.98
C TRP A 236 14.81 9.30 -8.13
N HIS A 237 14.31 8.30 -8.80
CA HIS A 237 12.89 8.07 -9.02
C HIS A 237 12.60 6.57 -9.02
N HIS A 238 11.45 6.19 -8.43
CA HIS A 238 10.97 4.80 -8.46
C HIS A 238 9.44 4.75 -8.56
N PRO A 239 8.87 3.81 -9.36
CA PRO A 239 7.41 3.69 -9.53
C PRO A 239 6.62 3.36 -8.24
N CYS A 240 7.28 3.05 -7.14
CA CYS A 240 6.71 2.81 -5.82
C CYS A 240 7.23 3.82 -4.79
N ASP A 241 7.62 5.01 -5.19
CA ASP A 241 8.06 6.07 -4.27
C ASP A 241 6.89 6.65 -3.45
N VAL A 242 7.21 7.63 -2.62
CA VAL A 242 6.22 8.30 -1.77
C VAL A 242 5.11 8.98 -2.57
N HIS A 243 5.39 9.48 -3.79
CA HIS A 243 4.40 10.15 -4.61
C HIS A 243 3.32 9.18 -5.08
N PHE A 244 3.72 7.99 -5.55
CA PHE A 244 2.78 6.93 -5.85
C PHE A 244 2.02 6.47 -4.59
N GLY A 245 2.72 6.33 -3.46
CA GLY A 245 2.09 6.01 -2.17
C GLY A 245 1.03 7.04 -1.75
N ARG A 246 1.31 8.34 -1.93
CA ARG A 246 0.38 9.44 -1.72
C ARG A 246 -0.85 9.35 -2.65
N ASP A 247 -0.64 9.06 -3.93
CA ASP A 247 -1.74 8.95 -4.90
C ASP A 247 -2.64 7.75 -4.56
N VAL A 248 -2.09 6.64 -4.06
CA VAL A 248 -2.86 5.52 -3.48
C VAL A 248 -3.70 6.00 -2.30
N VAL A 249 -3.14 6.79 -1.37
CA VAL A 249 -3.89 7.34 -0.22
C VAL A 249 -5.04 8.23 -0.68
N LYS A 250 -4.87 9.07 -1.71
CA LYS A 250 -5.93 9.91 -2.29
C LYS A 250 -7.12 9.07 -2.76
N ILE A 251 -6.85 7.96 -3.45
CA ILE A 251 -7.90 7.07 -3.95
C ILE A 251 -8.63 6.38 -2.78
N LEU A 252 -7.89 5.91 -1.77
CA LEU A 252 -8.46 5.28 -0.57
C LEU A 252 -9.34 6.27 0.21
N GLN A 253 -8.88 7.50 0.40
CA GLN A 253 -9.64 8.54 1.07
C GLN A 253 -10.92 8.88 0.29
N ALA A 254 -10.85 9.03 -1.03
CA ALA A 254 -12.02 9.28 -1.87
C ALA A 254 -13.06 8.14 -1.77
N ALA A 255 -12.60 6.88 -1.69
CA ALA A 255 -13.47 5.73 -1.47
C ALA A 255 -14.10 5.75 -0.07
N ASP A 256 -13.33 6.08 0.96
CA ASP A 256 -13.83 6.15 2.34
C ASP A 256 -14.84 7.29 2.52
N GLU A 257 -14.58 8.46 1.96
CA GLU A 257 -15.53 9.59 1.91
C GLU A 257 -16.80 9.22 1.17
N PHE A 258 -16.70 8.45 0.08
CA PHE A 258 -17.90 7.97 -0.64
C PHE A 258 -18.73 7.03 0.24
N LEU A 259 -18.09 6.14 1.00
CA LEU A 259 -18.75 5.22 1.94
C LEU A 259 -19.44 5.94 3.11
N GLN A 260 -19.02 7.17 3.43
CA GLN A 260 -19.63 7.99 4.49
C GLN A 260 -20.83 8.81 4.00
N ARG A 261 -21.08 8.91 2.68
CA ARG A 261 -22.24 9.62 2.14
C ARG A 261 -23.54 8.90 2.52
N PRO A 262 -24.64 9.63 2.78
CA PRO A 262 -25.97 9.03 3.00
C PRO A 262 -26.36 8.11 1.83
N PRO A 263 -27.05 6.99 2.08
CA PRO A 263 -27.45 6.02 1.03
C PRO A 263 -28.21 6.67 -0.13
N GLU A 264 -29.06 7.65 0.15
CA GLU A 264 -29.85 8.39 -0.85
C GLU A 264 -28.99 9.13 -1.88
N ARG A 265 -27.71 9.39 -1.58
CA ARG A 265 -26.75 10.02 -2.48
C ARG A 265 -25.79 9.02 -3.14
N ARG A 266 -25.89 7.73 -2.80
CA ARG A 266 -25.00 6.68 -3.33
C ARG A 266 -25.64 5.86 -4.44
N ALA A 267 -26.94 5.59 -4.35
CA ALA A 267 -27.66 4.75 -5.33
C ALA A 267 -29.09 5.23 -5.55
N GLN A 268 -29.62 4.98 -6.75
CA GLN A 268 -31.06 5.10 -7.00
C GLN A 268 -31.72 3.74 -6.73
N PRO A 269 -32.83 3.68 -5.99
CA PRO A 269 -33.55 2.42 -5.76
C PRO A 269 -34.11 1.89 -7.08
N VAL A 270 -33.88 0.61 -7.32
CA VAL A 270 -34.55 -0.12 -8.38
C VAL A 270 -36.00 -0.36 -7.90
N ARG A 271 -36.97 0.16 -8.61
CA ARG A 271 -38.43 -0.02 -8.32
C ARG A 271 -38.94 -1.28 -9.01
#